data_5524f010bc1b1eb6fffa9f2ecdae2637
#
_entry.id   5524f010bc1b1eb6fffa9f2ecdae2637
#
_cell.length_a   1.000
_cell.length_b   1.000
_cell.length_c   1.000
_cell.angle_alpha   90.00
_cell.angle_beta   90.00
_cell.angle_gamma   90.00
#
_symmetry.space_group_name_H-M   'P 1'
#
loop_
_entity.id
_entity.type
_entity.pdbx_description
1 polymer ?
#
loop_
_entity_poly.entity_id
_entity_poly.type
_entity_poly.pdbx_seq_one_letter_code
_entity_poly.pdbx_strand_id
1 'polypeptide(L)'
;MTWSDIGVNFTDKRLFFEPVFKRALTADVSHIIITGTNIDKSQQAVHLAQQYPHHLSATIGVHPHHANEFGDETLNKLQNLANSKSVVAIGECGLDFNRNFSTPDQQLFAFEQQLKLACELGLPVFLHERDAFKAQVELLTKYRKTLKGGVVHCFTGDIEQMNRYLDLDL
;
A
#
# COMPACT_ATOMS: atom_id res chain seq x y z
N MET A 1 -13.82 21.25 -8.44
CA MET A 1 -13.30 20.37 -7.34
C MET A 1 -12.58 19.25 -8.02
N THR A 2 -11.34 18.97 -7.66
CA THR A 2 -10.57 17.89 -8.26
C THR A 2 -10.51 16.70 -7.28
N TRP A 3 -10.44 15.49 -7.83
CA TRP A 3 -10.39 14.25 -7.07
C TRP A 3 -8.99 13.63 -7.12
N SER A 4 -8.63 12.91 -6.08
CA SER A 4 -7.50 11.99 -6.09
C SER A 4 -8.02 10.57 -5.94
N ASP A 5 -7.62 9.69 -6.85
CA ASP A 5 -7.94 8.26 -6.77
C ASP A 5 -6.76 7.50 -6.17
N ILE A 6 -6.96 6.86 -5.03
CA ILE A 6 -5.92 6.11 -4.34
C ILE A 6 -6.19 4.60 -4.46
N GLY A 7 -5.17 3.83 -4.84
CA GLY A 7 -5.29 2.37 -4.90
C GLY A 7 -5.62 1.82 -6.29
N VAL A 8 -5.15 2.47 -7.36
CA VAL A 8 -5.40 2.02 -8.73
C VAL A 8 -4.36 0.99 -9.17
N ASN A 9 -4.83 -0.15 -9.67
CA ASN A 9 -3.98 -1.26 -10.12
C ASN A 9 -3.61 -1.15 -11.61
N PHE A 10 -2.96 -0.06 -12.04
CA PHE A 10 -2.51 0.11 -13.44
C PHE A 10 -1.45 -0.90 -13.89
N THR A 11 -0.87 -1.63 -12.97
CA THR A 11 0.04 -2.74 -13.27
C THR A 11 -0.69 -4.06 -13.57
N ASP A 12 -2.02 -4.08 -13.49
CA ASP A 12 -2.85 -5.22 -13.89
C ASP A 12 -3.12 -5.14 -15.40
N LYS A 13 -2.80 -6.21 -16.14
CA LYS A 13 -2.97 -6.30 -17.60
C LYS A 13 -4.42 -6.13 -18.09
N ARG A 14 -5.42 -6.23 -17.19
CA ARG A 14 -6.84 -6.01 -17.48
C ARG A 14 -7.18 -4.52 -17.59
N LEU A 15 -6.34 -3.63 -17.04
CA LEU A 15 -6.50 -2.19 -17.13
C LEU A 15 -5.56 -1.62 -18.19
N PHE A 16 -6.12 -1.11 -19.28
CA PHE A 16 -5.36 -0.38 -20.28
C PHE A 16 -5.12 1.05 -19.78
N PHE A 17 -3.87 1.37 -19.44
CA PHE A 17 -3.49 2.64 -18.82
C PHE A 17 -4.01 3.86 -19.57
N GLU A 18 -3.60 4.06 -20.81
CA GLU A 18 -3.89 5.28 -21.58
C GLU A 18 -5.39 5.66 -21.65
N PRO A 19 -6.32 4.75 -22.04
CA PRO A 19 -7.73 5.13 -22.12
C PRO A 19 -8.37 5.35 -20.74
N VAL A 20 -7.93 4.63 -19.70
CA VAL A 20 -8.44 4.82 -18.33
C VAL A 20 -7.94 6.14 -17.77
N PHE A 21 -6.65 6.44 -17.90
CA PHE A 21 -6.04 7.67 -17.43
C PHE A 21 -6.66 8.90 -18.11
N LYS A 22 -6.85 8.87 -19.43
CA LYS A 22 -7.52 9.97 -20.15
C LYS A 22 -8.95 10.22 -19.65
N ARG A 23 -9.73 9.16 -19.42
CA ARG A 23 -11.10 9.30 -18.86
C ARG A 23 -11.07 9.85 -17.44
N ALA A 24 -10.13 9.41 -16.60
CA ALA A 24 -9.97 9.92 -15.24
C ALA A 24 -9.71 11.44 -15.25
N LEU A 25 -8.78 11.93 -16.05
CA LEU A 25 -8.51 13.35 -16.19
C LEU A 25 -9.74 14.13 -16.67
N THR A 26 -10.51 13.58 -17.61
CA THR A 26 -11.76 14.19 -18.11
C THR A 26 -12.85 14.24 -17.03
N ALA A 27 -12.79 13.35 -16.04
CA ALA A 27 -13.71 13.28 -14.90
C ALA A 27 -13.17 14.03 -13.65
N ASP A 28 -12.25 14.98 -13.84
CA ASP A 28 -11.63 15.77 -12.76
C ASP A 28 -10.83 14.95 -11.72
N VAL A 29 -10.43 13.72 -12.02
CA VAL A 29 -9.44 12.97 -11.22
C VAL A 29 -8.06 13.48 -11.63
N SER A 30 -7.53 14.42 -10.86
CA SER A 30 -6.28 15.12 -11.20
C SER A 30 -5.04 14.36 -10.76
N HIS A 31 -5.17 13.46 -9.77
CA HIS A 31 -4.05 12.68 -9.24
C HIS A 31 -4.47 11.24 -8.97
N ILE A 32 -3.58 10.30 -9.27
CA ILE A 32 -3.80 8.87 -9.08
C ILE A 32 -2.59 8.26 -8.37
N ILE A 33 -2.85 7.44 -7.34
CA ILE A 33 -1.82 6.66 -6.66
C ILE A 33 -1.90 5.20 -7.14
N ILE A 34 -0.84 4.76 -7.79
CA ILE A 34 -0.72 3.40 -8.35
C ILE A 34 -0.23 2.45 -7.26
N THR A 35 -0.92 1.33 -7.08
CA THR A 35 -0.61 0.37 -6.02
C THR A 35 0.48 -0.61 -6.43
N GLY A 36 1.54 -0.70 -5.63
CA GLY A 36 2.51 -1.78 -5.66
C GLY A 36 2.08 -2.92 -4.74
N THR A 37 1.99 -4.14 -5.25
CA THR A 37 1.52 -5.31 -4.49
C THR A 37 2.58 -6.41 -4.30
N ASN A 38 3.68 -6.32 -5.01
CA ASN A 38 4.92 -7.07 -4.87
C ASN A 38 6.06 -6.27 -5.51
N ILE A 39 7.28 -6.78 -5.49
CA ILE A 39 8.46 -6.05 -6.01
C ILE A 39 8.30 -5.68 -7.49
N ASP A 40 7.87 -6.61 -8.32
CA ASP A 40 7.71 -6.38 -9.76
C ASP A 40 6.64 -5.31 -10.05
N LYS A 41 5.49 -5.39 -9.36
CA LYS A 41 4.41 -4.40 -9.47
C LYS A 41 4.82 -3.04 -8.90
N SER A 42 5.57 -3.01 -7.80
CA SER A 42 6.12 -1.78 -7.23
C SER A 42 7.07 -1.08 -8.20
N GLN A 43 7.97 -1.83 -8.86
CA GLN A 43 8.86 -1.28 -9.89
C GLN A 43 8.08 -0.70 -11.09
N GLN A 44 7.07 -1.42 -11.58
CA GLN A 44 6.21 -0.95 -12.67
C GLN A 44 5.43 0.31 -12.27
N ALA A 45 4.87 0.35 -11.05
CA ALA A 45 4.14 1.50 -10.54
C ALA A 45 5.02 2.75 -10.43
N VAL A 46 6.23 2.60 -9.89
CA VAL A 46 7.23 3.69 -9.79
C VAL A 46 7.63 4.18 -11.19
N HIS A 47 7.93 3.25 -12.10
CA HIS A 47 8.31 3.61 -13.47
C HIS A 47 7.20 4.41 -14.18
N LEU A 48 5.95 3.96 -14.07
CA LEU A 48 4.81 4.66 -14.68
C LEU A 48 4.59 6.03 -14.03
N ALA A 49 4.67 6.12 -12.70
CA ALA A 49 4.51 7.39 -11.98
C ALA A 49 5.60 8.43 -12.35
N GLN A 50 6.82 8.00 -12.62
CA GLN A 50 7.90 8.88 -13.10
C GLN A 50 7.64 9.47 -14.48
N GLN A 51 6.86 8.80 -15.33
CA GLN A 51 6.51 9.33 -16.66
C GLN A 51 5.44 10.45 -16.59
N TYR A 52 4.63 10.47 -15.52
CA TYR A 52 3.54 11.44 -15.35
C TYR A 52 3.59 12.10 -13.95
N PRO A 53 4.69 12.79 -13.58
CA PRO A 53 4.97 13.21 -12.19
C PRO A 53 3.96 14.21 -11.62
N HIS A 54 3.20 14.89 -12.46
CA HIS A 54 2.15 15.83 -12.03
C HIS A 54 0.81 15.16 -11.72
N HIS A 55 0.62 13.91 -12.14
CA HIS A 55 -0.65 13.21 -12.07
C HIS A 55 -0.57 11.85 -11.36
N LEU A 56 0.62 11.26 -11.29
CA LEU A 56 0.79 9.93 -10.75
C LEU A 56 1.79 9.90 -9.61
N SER A 57 1.47 9.10 -8.61
CA SER A 57 2.38 8.63 -7.56
C SER A 57 2.25 7.13 -7.42
N ALA A 58 3.13 6.51 -6.65
CA ALA A 58 3.13 5.08 -6.44
C ALA A 58 3.23 4.72 -4.95
N THR A 59 2.62 3.63 -4.56
CA THR A 59 3.00 2.91 -3.34
C THR A 59 3.94 1.77 -3.70
N ILE A 60 4.75 1.33 -2.75
CA ILE A 60 5.65 0.19 -2.89
C ILE A 60 5.47 -0.75 -1.71
N GLY A 61 5.25 -2.03 -1.98
CA GLY A 61 5.02 -2.99 -0.90
C GLY A 61 4.84 -4.42 -1.37
N VAL A 62 4.58 -5.27 -0.39
CA VAL A 62 4.26 -6.68 -0.58
C VAL A 62 2.92 -6.96 0.11
N HIS A 63 1.91 -7.20 -0.72
CA HIS A 63 0.58 -7.58 -0.30
C HIS A 63 0.60 -8.92 0.45
N PRO A 64 -0.28 -9.15 1.43
CA PRO A 64 -0.32 -10.41 2.18
C PRO A 64 -0.40 -11.68 1.31
N HIS A 65 -0.95 -11.59 0.11
CA HIS A 65 -0.98 -12.72 -0.83
C HIS A 65 0.41 -13.16 -1.35
N HIS A 66 1.41 -12.28 -1.25
CA HIS A 66 2.79 -12.51 -1.68
C HIS A 66 3.79 -12.55 -0.51
N ALA A 67 3.29 -12.61 0.72
CA ALA A 67 4.14 -12.57 1.92
C ALA A 67 5.11 -13.76 2.02
N ASN A 68 4.81 -14.89 1.38
CA ASN A 68 5.71 -16.04 1.27
C ASN A 68 6.99 -15.76 0.46
N GLU A 69 7.01 -14.67 -0.34
CA GLU A 69 8.16 -14.22 -1.12
C GLU A 69 9.02 -13.19 -0.37
N PHE A 70 8.60 -12.78 0.84
CA PHE A 70 9.25 -11.71 1.59
C PHE A 70 10.51 -12.19 2.31
N GLY A 71 11.62 -11.50 2.13
CA GLY A 71 12.91 -11.73 2.77
C GLY A 71 13.83 -10.52 2.66
N ASP A 72 15.09 -10.68 3.08
CA ASP A 72 16.08 -9.59 3.12
C ASP A 72 16.27 -8.92 1.75
N GLU A 73 16.29 -9.70 0.67
CA GLU A 73 16.41 -9.17 -0.69
C GLU A 73 15.18 -8.33 -1.07
N THR A 74 14.00 -8.74 -0.65
CA THR A 74 12.74 -8.01 -0.87
C THR A 74 12.77 -6.67 -0.13
N LEU A 75 13.19 -6.67 1.13
CA LEU A 75 13.32 -5.45 1.93
C LEU A 75 14.31 -4.46 1.29
N ASN A 76 15.48 -4.94 0.88
CA ASN A 76 16.49 -4.11 0.19
C ASN A 76 15.95 -3.49 -1.11
N LYS A 77 15.16 -4.23 -1.89
CA LYS A 77 14.52 -3.72 -3.11
C LYS A 77 13.51 -2.62 -2.79
N LEU A 78 12.69 -2.80 -1.75
CA LEU A 78 11.74 -1.76 -1.31
C LEU A 78 12.47 -0.50 -0.84
N GLN A 79 13.53 -0.62 -0.06
CA GLN A 79 14.37 0.52 0.37
C GLN A 79 14.93 1.28 -0.83
N ASN A 80 15.44 0.58 -1.84
CA ASN A 80 15.96 1.20 -3.05
C ASN A 80 14.88 1.93 -3.85
N LEU A 81 13.70 1.34 -4.01
CA LEU A 81 12.56 1.97 -4.68
C LEU A 81 12.06 3.22 -3.96
N ALA A 82 12.11 3.22 -2.62
CA ALA A 82 11.69 4.35 -1.80
C ALA A 82 12.51 5.63 -2.01
N ASN A 83 13.69 5.55 -2.63
CA ASN A 83 14.47 6.73 -3.03
C ASN A 83 13.82 7.54 -4.17
N SER A 84 12.84 6.98 -4.86
CA SER A 84 12.11 7.70 -5.90
C SER A 84 11.13 8.71 -5.29
N LYS A 85 11.15 9.95 -5.79
CA LYS A 85 10.21 11.01 -5.38
C LYS A 85 8.74 10.70 -5.72
N SER A 86 8.50 9.74 -6.62
CA SER A 86 7.14 9.29 -6.96
C SER A 86 6.54 8.35 -5.91
N VAL A 87 7.35 7.82 -4.98
CA VAL A 87 6.88 6.95 -3.91
C VAL A 87 6.31 7.78 -2.76
N VAL A 88 5.05 7.53 -2.42
CA VAL A 88 4.32 8.31 -1.40
C VAL A 88 3.93 7.49 -0.17
N ALA A 89 3.97 6.16 -0.22
CA ALA A 89 3.63 5.29 0.90
C ALA A 89 4.28 3.91 0.77
N ILE A 90 4.45 3.23 1.90
CA ILE A 90 4.76 1.81 1.95
C ILE A 90 3.44 1.04 1.92
N GLY A 91 3.29 0.15 0.95
CA GLY A 91 2.09 -0.65 0.69
C GLY A 91 1.90 -0.92 -0.82
N GLU A 92 0.97 -1.75 -1.17
CA GLU A 92 -0.06 -2.33 -0.33
C GLU A 92 0.54 -3.42 0.56
N CYS A 93 0.37 -3.30 1.87
CA CYS A 93 0.80 -4.26 2.86
C CYS A 93 -0.31 -4.48 3.89
N GLY A 94 -0.16 -5.43 4.80
CA GLY A 94 -1.18 -5.74 5.80
C GLY A 94 -1.46 -7.23 5.89
N LEU A 95 -2.68 -7.60 6.26
CA LEU A 95 -3.07 -8.98 6.56
C LEU A 95 -4.36 -9.40 5.82
N ASP A 96 -4.38 -10.65 5.34
CA ASP A 96 -5.56 -11.30 4.73
C ASP A 96 -5.66 -12.74 5.25
N PHE A 97 -6.46 -12.94 6.29
CA PHE A 97 -6.70 -14.27 6.86
C PHE A 97 -7.90 -14.98 6.22
N ASN A 98 -8.49 -14.38 5.19
CA ASN A 98 -9.55 -15.00 4.40
C ASN A 98 -8.98 -15.89 3.28
N ARG A 99 -8.10 -15.34 2.45
CA ARG A 99 -7.56 -16.02 1.27
C ARG A 99 -6.42 -16.98 1.59
N ASN A 100 -5.57 -16.64 2.57
CA ASN A 100 -4.44 -17.46 3.05
C ASN A 100 -3.51 -18.01 1.95
N PHE A 101 -3.21 -17.20 0.92
CA PHE A 101 -2.20 -17.55 -0.10
C PHE A 101 -0.78 -17.63 0.47
N SER A 102 -0.53 -16.91 1.56
CA SER A 102 0.61 -17.05 2.43
C SER A 102 0.11 -17.39 3.84
N THR A 103 0.91 -18.08 4.65
CA THR A 103 0.51 -18.40 6.02
C THR A 103 0.38 -17.15 6.88
N PRO A 104 -0.44 -17.16 7.96
CA PRO A 104 -0.53 -16.03 8.89
C PRO A 104 0.84 -15.58 9.42
N ASP A 105 1.75 -16.48 9.76
CA ASP A 105 3.09 -16.14 10.25
C ASP A 105 3.94 -15.42 9.20
N GLN A 106 3.87 -15.84 7.93
CA GLN A 106 4.54 -15.16 6.82
C GLN A 106 3.97 -13.75 6.61
N GLN A 107 2.65 -13.61 6.69
CA GLN A 107 1.98 -12.33 6.55
C GLN A 107 2.36 -11.37 7.69
N LEU A 108 2.31 -11.85 8.94
CA LEU A 108 2.69 -11.07 10.12
C LEU A 108 4.14 -10.60 10.03
N PHE A 109 5.06 -11.49 9.64
CA PHE A 109 6.46 -11.16 9.45
C PHE A 109 6.64 -10.08 8.36
N ALA A 110 6.09 -10.31 7.16
CA ALA A 110 6.21 -9.37 6.05
C ALA A 110 5.58 -8.00 6.37
N PHE A 111 4.43 -7.99 7.04
CA PHE A 111 3.78 -6.76 7.46
C PHE A 111 4.61 -5.99 8.48
N GLU A 112 5.12 -6.67 9.51
CA GLU A 112 5.95 -6.02 10.53
C GLU A 112 7.24 -5.42 9.95
N GLN A 113 7.91 -6.10 8.99
CA GLN A 113 9.09 -5.54 8.35
C GLN A 113 8.75 -4.29 7.53
N GLN A 114 7.60 -4.25 6.86
CA GLN A 114 7.14 -3.08 6.10
C GLN A 114 6.72 -1.92 7.00
N LEU A 115 6.14 -2.18 8.18
CA LEU A 115 5.89 -1.14 9.19
C LEU A 115 7.19 -0.53 9.70
N LYS A 116 8.22 -1.35 9.98
CA LYS A 116 9.56 -0.85 10.36
C LYS A 116 10.14 0.04 9.27
N LEU A 117 10.11 -0.42 8.03
CA LEU A 117 10.59 0.34 6.89
C LEU A 117 9.85 1.68 6.73
N ALA A 118 8.52 1.69 6.87
CA ALA A 118 7.73 2.92 6.82
C ALA A 118 8.13 3.92 7.91
N CYS A 119 8.35 3.42 9.14
CA CYS A 119 8.84 4.24 10.25
C CYS A 119 10.24 4.82 9.99
N GLU A 120 11.18 4.01 9.50
CA GLU A 120 12.56 4.40 9.19
C GLU A 120 12.61 5.48 8.10
N LEU A 121 11.77 5.35 7.09
CA LEU A 121 11.70 6.27 5.95
C LEU A 121 10.81 7.49 6.20
N GLY A 122 10.02 7.49 7.29
CA GLY A 122 9.04 8.54 7.55
C GLY A 122 7.94 8.59 6.50
N LEU A 123 7.58 7.45 5.90
CA LEU A 123 6.49 7.33 4.93
C LEU A 123 5.22 6.81 5.61
N PRO A 124 4.03 7.23 5.17
CA PRO A 124 2.78 6.62 5.60
C PRO A 124 2.63 5.21 5.04
N VAL A 125 1.65 4.46 5.55
CA VAL A 125 1.32 3.13 5.06
C VAL A 125 0.01 3.10 4.28
N PHE A 126 -0.07 2.24 3.26
CA PHE A 126 -1.27 1.94 2.50
C PHE A 126 -1.65 0.48 2.77
N LEU A 127 -2.76 0.29 3.50
CA LEU A 127 -3.04 -0.96 4.20
C LEU A 127 -4.20 -1.73 3.58
N HIS A 128 -3.98 -3.02 3.39
CA HIS A 128 -4.99 -4.05 3.18
C HIS A 128 -5.37 -4.70 4.50
N GLU A 129 -6.65 -4.97 4.71
CA GLU A 129 -7.12 -5.80 5.82
C GLU A 129 -8.31 -6.67 5.37
N ARG A 130 -8.22 -7.96 5.63
CA ARG A 130 -9.33 -8.89 5.44
C ARG A 130 -9.33 -9.99 6.50
N ASP A 131 -10.38 -10.02 7.33
CA ASP A 131 -10.60 -11.02 8.39
C ASP A 131 -9.41 -11.15 9.38
N ALA A 132 -8.63 -10.06 9.56
CA ALA A 132 -7.38 -10.01 10.33
C ALA A 132 -7.29 -8.80 11.28
N PHE A 133 -8.40 -8.12 11.51
CA PHE A 133 -8.49 -6.84 12.23
C PHE A 133 -7.69 -6.83 13.55
N LYS A 134 -7.91 -7.83 14.43
CA LYS A 134 -7.26 -7.87 15.75
C LYS A 134 -5.73 -7.89 15.64
N ALA A 135 -5.19 -8.76 14.80
CA ALA A 135 -3.75 -8.89 14.59
C ALA A 135 -3.16 -7.64 13.92
N GLN A 136 -3.88 -7.05 12.98
CA GLN A 136 -3.46 -5.83 12.31
C GLN A 136 -3.39 -4.65 13.27
N VAL A 137 -4.42 -4.43 14.07
CA VAL A 137 -4.46 -3.35 15.08
C VAL A 137 -3.36 -3.53 16.14
N GLU A 138 -3.07 -4.76 16.56
CA GLU A 138 -2.00 -5.05 17.51
C GLU A 138 -0.64 -4.58 16.98
N LEU A 139 -0.28 -4.95 15.74
CA LEU A 139 0.95 -4.49 15.11
C LEU A 139 0.97 -2.96 14.89
N LEU A 140 -0.10 -2.38 14.40
CA LEU A 140 -0.20 -0.93 14.20
C LEU A 140 -0.03 -0.17 15.52
N THR A 141 -0.63 -0.64 16.60
CA THR A 141 -0.48 -0.05 17.94
C THR A 141 0.97 -0.05 18.40
N LYS A 142 1.71 -1.14 18.14
CA LYS A 142 3.14 -1.26 18.48
C LYS A 142 3.99 -0.18 17.80
N TYR A 143 3.68 0.17 16.56
CA TYR A 143 4.46 1.11 15.75
C TYR A 143 3.87 2.53 15.71
N ARG A 144 2.69 2.76 16.31
CA ARG A 144 1.95 4.01 16.16
C ARG A 144 2.75 5.27 16.47
N LYS A 145 3.60 5.26 17.50
CA LYS A 145 4.36 6.43 17.94
C LYS A 145 5.39 6.92 16.90
N THR A 146 5.85 6.04 16.02
CA THR A 146 6.86 6.34 15.00
C THR A 146 6.29 6.33 13.58
N LEU A 147 5.12 5.72 13.40
CA LEU A 147 4.45 5.68 12.11
C LEU A 147 3.85 7.04 11.77
N LYS A 148 4.11 7.54 10.57
CA LYS A 148 3.64 8.85 10.10
C LYS A 148 2.12 8.92 9.94
N GLY A 149 1.45 7.80 9.77
CA GLY A 149 0.01 7.66 9.50
C GLY A 149 -0.23 6.68 8.38
N GLY A 150 -1.43 6.65 7.83
CA GLY A 150 -1.75 5.75 6.74
C GLY A 150 -3.22 5.71 6.39
N VAL A 151 -3.55 4.82 5.48
CA VAL A 151 -4.92 4.56 5.02
C VAL A 151 -5.19 3.06 5.05
N VAL A 152 -6.29 2.67 5.66
CA VAL A 152 -6.88 1.33 5.48
C VAL A 152 -7.84 1.44 4.31
N HIS A 153 -7.40 0.98 3.13
CA HIS A 153 -8.19 1.13 1.92
C HIS A 153 -9.23 0.01 1.76
N CYS A 154 -10.27 0.25 0.94
CA CYS A 154 -11.36 -0.71 0.73
C CYS A 154 -11.92 -1.29 2.05
N PHE A 155 -12.06 -0.44 3.06
CA PHE A 155 -12.51 -0.85 4.39
C PHE A 155 -13.90 -1.53 4.32
N THR A 156 -14.00 -2.73 4.90
CA THR A 156 -15.22 -3.54 4.91
C THR A 156 -15.64 -3.95 6.33
N GLY A 157 -15.00 -3.37 7.36
CA GLY A 157 -15.32 -3.61 8.75
C GLY A 157 -16.54 -2.86 9.26
N ASP A 158 -16.82 -3.00 10.54
CA ASP A 158 -17.89 -2.30 11.22
C ASP A 158 -17.44 -0.93 11.82
N ILE A 159 -18.36 -0.24 12.45
CA ILE A 159 -18.12 1.08 13.10
C ILE A 159 -17.09 1.00 14.23
N GLU A 160 -17.08 -0.07 15.02
CA GLU A 160 -16.13 -0.23 16.12
C GLU A 160 -14.71 -0.40 15.59
N GLN A 161 -14.55 -1.20 14.56
CA GLN A 161 -13.30 -1.39 13.86
C GLN A 161 -12.81 -0.10 13.20
N MET A 162 -13.70 0.64 12.53
CA MET A 162 -13.39 1.94 11.96
C MET A 162 -12.88 2.92 13.03
N ASN A 163 -13.61 3.07 14.14
CA ASN A 163 -13.21 3.95 15.22
C ASN A 163 -11.84 3.57 15.79
N ARG A 164 -11.55 2.27 15.87
CA ARG A 164 -10.25 1.81 16.35
C ARG A 164 -9.10 2.19 15.41
N TYR A 165 -9.29 2.19 14.09
CA TYR A 165 -8.30 2.72 13.16
C TYR A 165 -8.18 4.25 13.28
N LEU A 166 -9.28 4.98 13.43
CA LEU A 166 -9.26 6.43 13.67
C LEU A 166 -8.52 6.81 14.96
N ASP A 167 -8.68 6.04 16.07
CA ASP A 167 -7.92 6.21 17.32
C ASP A 167 -6.39 6.02 17.11
N LEU A 168 -6.00 5.36 16.04
CA LEU A 168 -4.62 5.21 15.62
C LEU A 168 -4.19 6.25 14.55
N ASP A 169 -4.98 7.31 14.33
CA ASP A 169 -4.79 8.32 13.28
C ASP A 169 -4.62 7.71 11.87
N LEU A 170 -5.44 6.73 11.54
CA LEU A 170 -5.48 6.06 10.23
C LEU A 170 -6.81 6.30 9.53
#